data_e4b23983c4c5f643ebc4eb4f37b47a3c
#
_entry.id   e4b23983c4c5f643ebc4eb4f37b47a3c
#
_cell.length_a   1.000
_cell.length_b   1.000
_cell.length_c   1.000
_cell.angle_alpha   90.00
_cell.angle_beta   90.00
_cell.angle_gamma   90.00
#
_symmetry.space_group_name_H-M   'P 1'
#
loop_
_entity.id
_entity.type
_entity.pdbx_description
1 polymer ?
#
loop_
_entity_poly.entity_id
_entity_poly.type
_entity_poly.pdbx_seq_one_letter_code
_entity_poly.pdbx_strand_id
1 'polypeptide(L)'
;MHEEERLLFCKYAEKAKIYLEFGSGGSTIWTLLNVAARVYSIESERDWLVEMRKHAVIRDAESAGQLRLYHIDIGKTRGWGYPNGDKNKELFPLYSSDIFNDEKACYADTVLIDGRFRVACALKCILNLRDRNAVIMVHDFWDREYYHIILKYVNVIDRAGTLGVFGIKDGVDAALVEKDYELYKYDPR
;
A
#
# COMPACT_ATOMS: atom_id res chain seq x y z
N MET A 1 -1.08 10.96 9.16
CA MET A 1 -1.25 12.02 8.13
C MET A 1 -1.66 13.31 8.79
N HIS A 2 -1.02 14.43 8.45
CA HIS A 2 -1.44 15.78 8.81
C HIS A 2 -2.72 16.16 8.05
N GLU A 3 -3.35 17.29 8.39
CA GLU A 3 -4.65 17.68 7.81
C GLU A 3 -4.59 17.81 6.27
N GLU A 4 -3.58 18.50 5.75
CA GLU A 4 -3.41 18.68 4.29
C GLU A 4 -3.18 17.36 3.54
N GLU A 5 -2.43 16.43 4.14
CA GLU A 5 -2.19 15.09 3.58
C GLU A 5 -3.48 14.27 3.57
N ARG A 6 -4.28 14.38 4.64
CA ARG A 6 -5.59 13.72 4.73
C ARG A 6 -6.55 14.25 3.67
N LEU A 7 -6.60 15.56 3.45
CA LEU A 7 -7.44 16.15 2.40
C LEU A 7 -7.00 15.66 1.01
N LEU A 8 -5.69 15.58 0.77
CA LEU A 8 -5.15 15.05 -0.47
C LEU A 8 -5.49 13.56 -0.64
N PHE A 9 -5.31 12.76 0.40
CA PHE A 9 -5.71 11.35 0.41
C PHE A 9 -7.19 11.20 0.05
N CYS A 10 -8.09 11.92 0.72
CA CYS A 10 -9.53 11.87 0.47
C CYS A 10 -9.87 12.20 -1.00
N LYS A 11 -9.27 13.26 -1.55
CA LYS A 11 -9.46 13.70 -2.96
C LYS A 11 -9.24 12.58 -3.98
N TYR A 12 -8.26 11.69 -3.72
CA TYR A 12 -7.95 10.59 -4.63
C TYR A 12 -8.69 9.30 -4.24
N ALA A 13 -8.81 9.00 -2.96
CA ALA A 13 -9.50 7.80 -2.48
C ALA A 13 -10.99 7.79 -2.81
N GLU A 14 -11.67 8.96 -2.82
CA GLU A 14 -13.08 9.10 -3.20
C GLU A 14 -13.40 8.59 -4.62
N LYS A 15 -12.40 8.51 -5.49
CA LYS A 15 -12.57 8.07 -6.88
C LYS A 15 -12.36 6.57 -7.07
N ALA A 16 -11.93 5.88 -6.02
CA ALA A 16 -11.58 4.47 -6.09
C ALA A 16 -12.82 3.59 -6.37
N LYS A 17 -12.63 2.62 -7.25
CA LYS A 17 -13.52 1.46 -7.42
C LYS A 17 -12.93 0.23 -6.75
N ILE A 18 -11.61 0.08 -6.88
CA ILE A 18 -10.83 -0.95 -6.21
C ILE A 18 -9.65 -0.25 -5.52
N TYR A 19 -9.75 -0.17 -4.20
CA TYR A 19 -8.76 0.45 -3.34
C TYR A 19 -7.86 -0.62 -2.72
N LEU A 20 -6.55 -0.45 -2.87
CA LEU A 20 -5.52 -1.29 -2.31
C LEU A 20 -4.69 -0.47 -1.33
N GLU A 21 -4.42 -0.98 -0.13
CA GLU A 21 -3.50 -0.32 0.78
C GLU A 21 -2.54 -1.28 1.45
N PHE A 22 -1.34 -0.77 1.71
CA PHE A 22 -0.31 -1.41 2.52
C PHE A 22 -0.19 -0.64 3.83
N GLY A 23 -0.56 -1.28 4.94
CA GLY A 23 -0.70 -0.69 6.26
C GLY A 23 -2.15 -0.34 6.58
N SER A 24 -2.85 -1.24 7.29
CA SER A 24 -4.26 -1.05 7.68
C SER A 24 -4.40 -0.02 8.79
N GLY A 25 -5.44 0.83 8.72
CA GLY A 25 -5.65 1.81 9.79
C GLY A 25 -6.82 2.75 9.58
N GLY A 26 -6.61 4.02 9.93
CA GLY A 26 -7.62 5.07 9.78
C GLY A 26 -8.05 5.31 8.33
N SER A 27 -7.15 5.12 7.36
CA SER A 27 -7.44 5.18 5.93
C SER A 27 -8.42 4.08 5.50
N THR A 28 -8.24 2.85 6.00
CA THR A 28 -9.18 1.74 5.78
C THR A 28 -10.59 2.12 6.24
N ILE A 29 -10.71 2.58 7.49
CA ILE A 29 -11.99 2.94 8.09
C ILE A 29 -12.62 4.10 7.31
N TRP A 30 -11.84 5.13 7.01
CA TRP A 30 -12.33 6.28 6.28
C TRP A 30 -12.86 5.88 4.89
N THR A 31 -12.10 5.06 4.15
CA THR A 31 -12.50 4.59 2.82
C THR A 31 -13.80 3.79 2.88
N LEU A 32 -13.93 2.87 3.84
CA LEU A 32 -15.15 2.08 4.00
C LEU A 32 -16.40 2.92 4.33
N LEU A 33 -16.22 4.02 5.06
CA LEU A 33 -17.33 4.90 5.43
C LEU A 33 -17.74 5.87 4.33
N ASN A 34 -16.84 6.23 3.42
CA ASN A 34 -17.05 7.34 2.49
C ASN A 34 -17.03 6.91 1.02
N VAL A 35 -16.53 5.71 0.70
CA VAL A 35 -16.31 5.30 -0.69
C VAL A 35 -16.95 3.94 -0.96
N ALA A 36 -17.73 3.83 -2.03
CA ALA A 36 -18.31 2.57 -2.48
C ALA A 36 -17.29 1.72 -3.26
N ALA A 37 -16.10 1.53 -2.69
CA ALA A 37 -15.01 0.76 -3.28
C ALA A 37 -14.95 -0.65 -2.71
N ARG A 38 -14.39 -1.59 -3.47
CA ARG A 38 -13.84 -2.83 -2.92
C ARG A 38 -12.47 -2.52 -2.33
N VAL A 39 -12.24 -2.92 -1.09
CA VAL A 39 -11.04 -2.58 -0.32
C VAL A 39 -10.21 -3.84 -0.06
N TYR A 40 -8.93 -3.76 -0.38
CA TYR A 40 -7.89 -4.73 -0.05
C TYR A 40 -6.87 -4.06 0.84
N SER A 41 -6.70 -4.55 2.05
CA SER A 41 -5.81 -3.93 3.03
C SER A 41 -4.84 -4.97 3.58
N ILE A 42 -3.54 -4.69 3.49
CA ILE A 42 -2.45 -5.56 3.88
C ILE A 42 -1.86 -5.08 5.20
N GLU A 43 -1.68 -6.01 6.13
CA GLU A 43 -1.07 -5.75 7.42
C GLU A 43 -0.18 -6.93 7.87
N SER A 44 0.94 -6.63 8.51
CA SER A 44 1.85 -7.64 9.04
C SER A 44 1.62 -7.93 10.53
N GLU A 45 0.96 -7.03 11.26
CA GLU A 45 0.73 -7.20 12.68
C GLU A 45 -0.65 -7.80 12.97
N ARG A 46 -0.66 -9.07 13.37
CA ARG A 46 -1.88 -9.82 13.62
C ARG A 46 -2.75 -9.19 14.71
N ASP A 47 -2.12 -8.72 15.79
CA ASP A 47 -2.84 -8.14 16.92
C ASP A 47 -3.51 -6.83 16.51
N TRP A 48 -2.89 -6.05 15.61
CA TRP A 48 -3.50 -4.86 15.05
C TRP A 48 -4.76 -5.19 14.24
N LEU A 49 -4.76 -6.25 13.44
CA LEU A 49 -5.97 -6.69 12.73
C LEU A 49 -7.09 -7.13 13.70
N VAL A 50 -6.73 -7.70 14.86
CA VAL A 50 -7.72 -8.00 15.92
C VAL A 50 -8.32 -6.69 16.48
N GLU A 51 -7.50 -5.66 16.71
CA GLU A 51 -7.98 -4.34 17.12
C GLU A 51 -8.87 -3.70 16.06
N MET A 52 -8.46 -3.73 14.77
CA MET A 52 -9.27 -3.23 13.66
C MET A 52 -10.66 -3.86 13.64
N ARG A 53 -10.76 -5.17 13.87
CA ARG A 53 -12.04 -5.91 13.92
C ARG A 53 -12.94 -5.56 15.10
N LYS A 54 -12.49 -4.76 16.08
CA LYS A 54 -13.38 -4.20 17.11
C LYS A 54 -14.32 -3.13 16.55
N HIS A 55 -13.96 -2.48 15.45
CA HIS A 55 -14.82 -1.53 14.75
C HIS A 55 -15.90 -2.25 13.95
N ALA A 56 -17.18 -1.84 14.14
CA ALA A 56 -18.31 -2.47 13.44
C ALA A 56 -18.17 -2.35 11.92
N VAL A 57 -17.76 -1.18 11.41
CA VAL A 57 -17.56 -0.95 9.98
C VAL A 57 -16.62 -1.96 9.31
N ILE A 58 -15.57 -2.39 10.03
CA ILE A 58 -14.63 -3.41 9.54
C ILE A 58 -15.32 -4.77 9.42
N ARG A 59 -16.00 -5.23 10.49
CA ARG A 59 -16.70 -6.52 10.50
C ARG A 59 -17.83 -6.57 9.45
N ASP A 60 -18.59 -5.50 9.35
CA ASP A 60 -19.71 -5.41 8.41
C ASP A 60 -19.20 -5.43 6.96
N ALA A 61 -18.11 -4.71 6.66
CA ALA A 61 -17.49 -4.68 5.35
C ALA A 61 -16.83 -6.03 4.97
N GLU A 62 -16.16 -6.74 5.92
CA GLU A 62 -15.66 -8.09 5.70
C GLU A 62 -16.82 -9.06 5.40
N SER A 63 -17.91 -9.00 6.19
CA SER A 63 -19.08 -9.85 6.03
C SER A 63 -19.81 -9.61 4.69
N ALA A 64 -19.85 -8.36 4.24
CA ALA A 64 -20.41 -7.96 2.95
C ALA A 64 -19.50 -8.28 1.76
N GLY A 65 -18.26 -8.71 1.99
CA GLY A 65 -17.26 -8.93 0.96
C GLY A 65 -16.74 -7.64 0.30
N GLN A 66 -17.00 -6.49 0.92
CA GLN A 66 -16.46 -5.19 0.51
C GLN A 66 -14.98 -5.05 0.90
N LEU A 67 -14.61 -5.53 2.09
CA LEU A 67 -13.25 -5.51 2.62
C LEU A 67 -12.65 -6.91 2.62
N ARG A 68 -11.36 -6.98 2.24
CA ARG A 68 -10.47 -8.10 2.54
C ARG A 68 -9.25 -7.60 3.31
N LEU A 69 -9.12 -8.05 4.56
CA LEU A 69 -7.92 -7.84 5.36
C LEU A 69 -6.96 -9.01 5.16
N TYR A 70 -5.77 -8.72 4.67
CA TYR A 70 -4.69 -9.69 4.47
C TYR A 70 -3.66 -9.57 5.58
N HIS A 71 -3.54 -10.63 6.38
CA HIS A 71 -2.41 -10.76 7.29
C HIS A 71 -1.24 -11.41 6.54
N ILE A 72 -0.16 -10.67 6.38
CA ILE A 72 1.08 -11.19 5.82
C ILE A 72 2.08 -11.39 6.95
N ASP A 73 2.33 -12.65 7.30
CA ASP A 73 3.27 -13.00 8.36
C ASP A 73 4.72 -12.78 7.88
N ILE A 74 5.37 -11.77 8.44
CA ILE A 74 6.79 -11.46 8.25
C ILE A 74 7.63 -11.82 9.48
N GLY A 75 7.08 -12.63 10.39
CA GLY A 75 7.64 -12.93 11.70
C GLY A 75 7.26 -11.88 12.74
N LYS A 76 7.95 -11.94 13.90
CA LYS A 76 7.68 -10.99 14.99
C LYS A 76 7.97 -9.56 14.55
N THR A 77 7.05 -8.67 14.89
CA THR A 77 7.18 -7.23 14.67
C THR A 77 7.48 -6.50 15.99
N ARG A 78 7.93 -5.28 15.87
CA ARG A 78 8.07 -4.28 16.94
C ARG A 78 7.34 -3.03 16.54
N GLY A 79 7.34 -1.99 17.38
CA GLY A 79 6.59 -0.75 17.15
C GLY A 79 6.55 -0.32 15.67
N TRP A 80 5.36 0.06 15.21
CA TRP A 80 5.07 0.45 13.83
C TRP A 80 5.23 -0.66 12.78
N GLY A 81 5.08 -1.92 13.17
CA GLY A 81 5.15 -3.06 12.24
C GLY A 81 6.56 -3.37 11.69
N TYR A 82 7.62 -2.78 12.27
CA TYR A 82 8.99 -3.15 11.88
C TYR A 82 9.30 -4.60 12.25
N PRO A 83 9.94 -5.38 11.36
CA PRO A 83 10.44 -6.71 11.73
C PRO A 83 11.35 -6.65 12.95
N ASN A 84 11.20 -7.64 13.84
CA ASN A 84 12.05 -7.79 15.01
C ASN A 84 13.24 -8.70 14.69
N GLY A 85 14.23 -8.17 13.97
CA GLY A 85 15.41 -8.89 13.49
C GLY A 85 15.19 -9.64 12.18
N ASP A 86 16.20 -10.36 11.73
CA ASP A 86 16.27 -10.95 10.38
C ASP A 86 15.92 -12.44 10.33
N LYS A 87 15.41 -13.02 11.45
CA LYS A 87 15.16 -14.45 11.54
C LYS A 87 14.21 -14.98 10.47
N ASN A 88 13.26 -14.17 10.04
CA ASN A 88 12.25 -14.52 9.05
C ASN A 88 12.38 -13.65 7.80
N LYS A 89 13.59 -13.24 7.46
CA LYS A 89 13.86 -12.31 6.36
C LYS A 89 13.36 -12.84 5.01
N GLU A 90 13.37 -14.16 4.84
CA GLU A 90 12.85 -14.82 3.65
C GLU A 90 11.35 -14.59 3.40
N LEU A 91 10.59 -14.22 4.44
CA LEU A 91 9.17 -13.92 4.35
C LEU A 91 8.90 -12.43 3.98
N PHE A 92 9.87 -11.53 4.14
CA PHE A 92 9.69 -10.09 3.93
C PHE A 92 9.12 -9.73 2.56
N PRO A 93 9.58 -10.36 1.45
CA PRO A 93 9.05 -10.06 0.13
C PRO A 93 7.55 -10.32 -0.02
N LEU A 94 6.98 -11.23 0.79
CA LEU A 94 5.55 -11.55 0.74
C LEU A 94 4.68 -10.32 1.08
N TYR A 95 5.17 -9.42 1.96
CA TYR A 95 4.42 -8.23 2.32
C TYR A 95 4.04 -7.37 1.11
N SER A 96 4.95 -7.24 0.15
CA SER A 96 4.74 -6.43 -1.06
C SER A 96 4.18 -7.22 -2.24
N SER A 97 4.28 -8.55 -2.25
CA SER A 97 4.00 -9.36 -3.44
C SER A 97 2.77 -10.25 -3.34
N ASP A 98 2.44 -10.77 -2.15
CA ASP A 98 1.43 -11.83 -2.01
C ASP A 98 0.03 -11.40 -2.44
N ILE A 99 -0.32 -10.12 -2.26
CA ILE A 99 -1.61 -9.56 -2.64
C ILE A 99 -1.89 -9.69 -4.16
N PHE A 100 -0.85 -9.68 -4.98
CA PHE A 100 -0.99 -9.79 -6.43
C PHE A 100 -1.28 -11.21 -6.93
N ASN A 101 -1.36 -12.20 -6.02
CA ASN A 101 -1.96 -13.51 -6.28
C ASN A 101 -3.49 -13.44 -6.27
N ASP A 102 -4.11 -12.38 -5.71
CA ASP A 102 -5.54 -12.11 -5.86
C ASP A 102 -5.78 -11.38 -7.19
N GLU A 103 -6.41 -12.07 -8.14
CA GLU A 103 -6.70 -11.54 -9.47
C GLU A 103 -7.43 -10.20 -9.43
N LYS A 104 -8.32 -9.99 -8.44
CA LYS A 104 -9.10 -8.74 -8.33
C LYS A 104 -8.26 -7.58 -7.81
N ALA A 105 -7.29 -7.83 -6.93
CA ALA A 105 -6.37 -6.81 -6.46
C ALA A 105 -5.49 -6.27 -7.59
N CYS A 106 -5.21 -7.08 -8.62
CA CYS A 106 -4.50 -6.65 -9.83
C CYS A 106 -5.30 -5.63 -10.68
N TYR A 107 -6.52 -5.31 -10.30
CA TYR A 107 -7.35 -4.26 -10.93
C TYR A 107 -7.45 -3.00 -10.06
N ALA A 108 -6.64 -2.86 -9.02
CA ALA A 108 -6.62 -1.67 -8.21
C ALA A 108 -6.39 -0.41 -9.05
N ASP A 109 -7.25 0.58 -8.89
CA ASP A 109 -7.16 1.88 -9.54
C ASP A 109 -6.61 2.96 -8.59
N THR A 110 -6.65 2.70 -7.30
CA THR A 110 -6.16 3.61 -6.26
C THR A 110 -5.41 2.81 -5.20
N VAL A 111 -4.16 3.21 -4.94
CA VAL A 111 -3.28 2.54 -3.99
C VAL A 111 -2.80 3.54 -2.94
N LEU A 112 -2.79 3.13 -1.65
CA LEU A 112 -2.09 3.82 -0.58
C LEU A 112 -0.98 2.93 -0.02
N ILE A 113 0.23 3.49 0.12
CA ILE A 113 1.38 2.83 0.72
C ILE A 113 1.78 3.63 1.96
N ASP A 114 1.36 3.15 3.14
CA ASP A 114 1.63 3.74 4.45
C ASP A 114 2.13 2.73 5.48
N GLY A 115 2.38 1.49 5.05
CA GLY A 115 2.91 0.39 5.88
C GLY A 115 4.43 0.29 5.87
N ARG A 116 4.92 -0.95 5.80
CA ARG A 116 6.35 -1.26 5.70
C ARG A 116 6.75 -1.62 4.27
N PHE A 117 8.07 -1.73 4.02
CA PHE A 117 8.60 -2.10 2.69
C PHE A 117 8.09 -1.19 1.56
N ARG A 118 7.94 0.12 1.84
CA ARG A 118 7.21 1.05 0.95
C ARG A 118 7.76 1.11 -0.46
N VAL A 119 9.09 1.06 -0.62
CA VAL A 119 9.71 1.02 -1.96
C VAL A 119 9.34 -0.27 -2.67
N ALA A 120 9.45 -1.42 -1.98
CA ALA A 120 9.09 -2.71 -2.56
C ALA A 120 7.60 -2.77 -2.93
N CYS A 121 6.70 -2.27 -2.07
CA CYS A 121 5.27 -2.16 -2.34
C CYS A 121 5.02 -1.31 -3.59
N ALA A 122 5.66 -0.13 -3.68
CA ALA A 122 5.50 0.75 -4.85
C ALA A 122 5.99 0.09 -6.13
N LEU A 123 7.16 -0.57 -6.11
CA LEU A 123 7.71 -1.27 -7.28
C LEU A 123 6.82 -2.44 -7.71
N LYS A 124 6.24 -3.21 -6.77
CA LYS A 124 5.27 -4.27 -7.12
C LYS A 124 3.95 -3.71 -7.64
N CYS A 125 3.47 -2.58 -7.12
CA CYS A 125 2.33 -1.87 -7.71
C CYS A 125 2.63 -1.44 -9.15
N ILE A 126 3.80 -0.84 -9.40
CA ILE A 126 4.21 -0.43 -10.74
C ILE A 126 4.24 -1.62 -11.70
N LEU A 127 4.80 -2.76 -11.30
CA LEU A 127 4.87 -3.98 -12.12
C LEU A 127 3.49 -4.53 -12.49
N ASN A 128 2.57 -4.56 -11.52
CA ASN A 128 1.29 -5.24 -11.70
C ASN A 128 0.19 -4.32 -12.24
N LEU A 129 0.34 -3.00 -12.10
CA LEU A 129 -0.68 -2.01 -12.47
C LEU A 129 -0.25 -1.10 -13.64
N ARG A 130 0.93 -1.32 -14.27
CA ARG A 130 1.48 -0.45 -15.32
C ARG A 130 0.59 -0.28 -16.55
N ASP A 131 -0.23 -1.27 -16.84
CA ASP A 131 -1.16 -1.23 -17.98
C ASP A 131 -2.53 -0.64 -17.58
N ARG A 132 -2.59 0.01 -16.42
CA ARG A 132 -3.78 0.60 -15.83
C ARG A 132 -3.52 2.05 -15.43
N ASN A 133 -4.54 2.86 -15.45
CA ASN A 133 -4.46 4.26 -14.98
C ASN A 133 -4.52 4.34 -13.44
N ALA A 134 -3.71 3.52 -12.74
CA ALA A 134 -3.70 3.48 -11.30
C ALA A 134 -3.00 4.71 -10.71
N VAL A 135 -3.60 5.25 -9.64
CA VAL A 135 -2.98 6.29 -8.82
C VAL A 135 -2.33 5.62 -7.60
N ILE A 136 -1.05 5.92 -7.37
CA ILE A 136 -0.28 5.41 -6.24
C ILE A 136 0.02 6.58 -5.30
N MET A 137 -0.44 6.49 -4.06
CA MET A 137 -0.12 7.41 -2.98
C MET A 137 0.91 6.79 -2.05
N VAL A 138 1.98 7.54 -1.71
CA VAL A 138 3.01 7.08 -0.77
C VAL A 138 3.16 8.12 0.32
N HIS A 139 2.88 7.71 1.56
CA HIS A 139 3.04 8.56 2.73
C HIS A 139 4.50 8.61 3.19
N ASP A 140 4.92 9.71 3.84
CA ASP A 140 6.31 10.00 4.21
C ASP A 140 7.30 9.96 3.02
N PHE A 141 6.84 10.27 1.82
CA PHE A 141 7.65 10.15 0.62
C PHE A 141 8.71 11.24 0.50
N TRP A 142 8.28 12.48 0.73
CA TRP A 142 9.13 13.65 0.40
C TRP A 142 10.21 13.95 1.43
N ASP A 143 10.09 13.46 2.65
CA ASP A 143 11.08 13.58 3.71
C ASP A 143 12.05 12.40 3.77
N ARG A 144 11.89 11.41 2.87
CA ARG A 144 12.68 10.16 2.84
C ARG A 144 13.28 9.92 1.45
N GLU A 145 14.44 10.51 1.19
CA GLU A 145 15.12 10.44 -0.12
C GLU A 145 15.30 9.01 -0.66
N TYR A 146 15.48 8.02 0.20
CA TYR A 146 15.63 6.63 -0.23
C TYR A 146 14.36 6.03 -0.85
N TYR A 147 13.18 6.68 -0.72
CA TYR A 147 11.98 6.30 -1.48
C TYR A 147 12.01 6.84 -2.92
N HIS A 148 12.83 7.86 -3.20
CA HIS A 148 12.81 8.57 -4.48
C HIS A 148 13.26 7.72 -5.66
N ILE A 149 13.78 6.50 -5.44
CA ILE A 149 14.06 5.54 -6.51
C ILE A 149 12.86 5.30 -7.41
N ILE A 150 11.63 5.30 -6.86
CA ILE A 150 10.41 5.07 -7.63
C ILE A 150 10.13 6.17 -8.67
N LEU A 151 10.68 7.38 -8.51
CA LEU A 151 10.54 8.49 -9.47
C LEU A 151 11.10 8.15 -10.86
N LYS A 152 11.92 7.11 -10.98
CA LYS A 152 12.32 6.56 -12.28
C LYS A 152 11.12 6.11 -13.11
N TYR A 153 10.07 5.60 -12.44
CA TYR A 153 8.97 4.84 -13.03
C TYR A 153 7.62 5.55 -12.93
N VAL A 154 7.54 6.64 -12.18
CA VAL A 154 6.28 7.36 -11.97
C VAL A 154 6.40 8.84 -12.29
N ASN A 155 5.27 9.46 -12.65
CA ASN A 155 5.09 10.91 -12.75
C ASN A 155 4.45 11.39 -11.45
N VAL A 156 4.91 12.54 -10.93
CA VAL A 156 4.26 13.22 -9.80
C VAL A 156 2.98 13.86 -10.32
N ILE A 157 1.84 13.49 -9.71
CA ILE A 157 0.53 14.06 -10.03
C ILE A 157 0.19 15.18 -9.05
N ASP A 158 0.45 14.94 -7.73
CA ASP A 158 0.07 15.87 -6.68
C ASP A 158 0.96 15.65 -5.44
N ARG A 159 0.91 16.61 -4.50
CA ARG A 159 1.70 16.58 -3.27
C ARG A 159 1.04 17.40 -2.17
N ALA A 160 1.05 16.90 -0.93
CA ALA A 160 0.78 17.67 0.28
C ALA A 160 1.65 17.15 1.42
N GLY A 161 2.34 18.03 2.13
CA GLY A 161 3.26 17.64 3.19
C GLY A 161 4.25 16.57 2.73
N THR A 162 4.25 15.42 3.39
CA THR A 162 5.09 14.27 3.05
C THR A 162 4.43 13.29 2.08
N LEU A 163 3.11 13.41 1.86
CA LEU A 163 2.35 12.54 0.96
C LEU A 163 2.65 12.89 -0.51
N GLY A 164 3.08 11.90 -1.29
CA GLY A 164 3.21 11.99 -2.74
C GLY A 164 2.09 11.21 -3.45
N VAL A 165 1.59 11.75 -4.56
CA VAL A 165 0.60 11.12 -5.45
C VAL A 165 1.21 10.96 -6.83
N PHE A 166 1.14 9.75 -7.36
CA PHE A 166 1.89 9.35 -8.55
C PHE A 166 1.01 8.60 -9.55
N GLY A 167 1.30 8.82 -10.84
CA GLY A 167 0.84 7.96 -11.94
C GLY A 167 2.00 7.18 -12.52
N ILE A 168 1.77 5.96 -12.95
CA ILE A 168 2.80 5.14 -13.57
C ILE A 168 3.13 5.73 -14.97
N LYS A 169 4.41 5.84 -15.30
CA LYS A 169 4.85 6.31 -16.63
C LYS A 169 4.47 5.31 -17.72
N ASP A 170 4.19 5.81 -18.91
CA ASP A 170 4.03 4.94 -20.09
C ASP A 170 5.36 4.26 -20.44
N GLY A 171 5.26 3.03 -20.94
CA GLY A 171 6.42 2.29 -21.45
C GLY A 171 7.47 1.92 -20.39
N VAL A 172 7.06 1.80 -19.12
CA VAL A 172 7.97 1.36 -18.04
C VAL A 172 8.55 0.00 -18.36
N ASP A 173 9.88 -0.09 -18.35
CA ASP A 173 10.60 -1.35 -18.51
C ASP A 173 10.46 -2.22 -17.27
N ALA A 174 9.67 -3.28 -17.37
CA ALA A 174 9.41 -4.20 -16.29
C ALA A 174 10.69 -4.88 -15.76
N ALA A 175 11.68 -5.14 -16.60
CA ALA A 175 12.92 -5.78 -16.19
C ALA A 175 13.77 -4.86 -15.28
N LEU A 176 13.76 -3.55 -15.57
CA LEU A 176 14.41 -2.57 -14.71
C LEU A 176 13.71 -2.42 -13.37
N VAL A 177 12.36 -2.40 -13.36
CA VAL A 177 11.59 -2.36 -12.11
C VAL A 177 11.85 -3.60 -11.26
N GLU A 178 11.85 -4.80 -11.86
CA GLU A 178 12.14 -6.04 -11.15
C GLU A 178 13.55 -6.06 -10.58
N LYS A 179 14.54 -5.55 -11.33
CA LYS A 179 15.92 -5.41 -10.85
C LYS A 179 16.00 -4.51 -9.63
N ASP A 180 15.32 -3.35 -9.64
CA ASP A 180 15.28 -2.46 -8.49
C ASP A 180 14.49 -3.11 -7.33
N TYR A 181 13.39 -3.82 -7.61
CA TYR A 181 12.65 -4.56 -6.59
C TYR A 181 13.55 -5.56 -5.83
N GLU A 182 14.38 -6.31 -6.52
CA GLU A 182 15.31 -7.26 -5.90
C GLU A 182 16.25 -6.60 -4.88
N LEU A 183 16.58 -5.31 -5.06
CA LEU A 183 17.41 -4.54 -4.12
C LEU A 183 16.64 -4.10 -2.87
N TYR A 184 15.33 -3.88 -3.00
CA TYR A 184 14.51 -3.27 -1.93
C TYR A 184 13.56 -4.24 -1.23
N LYS A 185 13.32 -5.44 -1.75
CA LYS A 185 12.32 -6.36 -1.22
C LYS A 185 12.55 -6.81 0.23
N TYR A 186 13.75 -6.62 0.74
CA TYR A 186 14.12 -6.92 2.13
C TYR A 186 14.26 -5.68 3.01
N ASP A 187 14.05 -4.48 2.48
CA ASP A 187 14.18 -3.22 3.21
C ASP A 187 12.82 -2.82 3.84
N PRO A 188 12.67 -2.90 5.17
CA PRO A 188 11.38 -2.65 5.82
C PRO A 188 11.02 -1.16 5.97
N ARG A 189 11.92 -0.27 5.52
CA ARG A 189 11.66 1.17 5.55
C ARG A 189 10.51 1.57 4.67
#